data_52c4f596b8de1296e53e9b303dba9c84
#
_entry.id   52c4f596b8de1296e53e9b303dba9c84
#
_cell.length_a   1.000
_cell.length_b   1.000
_cell.length_c   1.000
_cell.angle_alpha   90.00
_cell.angle_beta   90.00
_cell.angle_gamma   90.00
#
_symmetry.space_group_name_H-M   'P 1'
#
loop_
_entity.id
_entity.type
_entity.pdbx_description
1 polymer ?
#
loop_
_entity_poly.entity_id
_entity_poly.type
_entity_poly.pdbx_seq_one_letter_code
_entity_poly.pdbx_strand_id
1 'polypeptide(L)' 'MPVAYVLLNCDFGVDDESIIYKLKELPVVVEVNGVSGAYDLLVKVSADTMEKLKETISLHIRTIDNIKSTLSLIVIEGQG' A
#
# COMPACT_ATOMS: atom_id res chain seq x y z
N MET A 1 16.18 -5.66 -2.29
CA MET A 1 15.06 -4.97 -2.95
C MET A 1 14.39 -4.02 -1.96
N PRO A 2 14.18 -2.77 -2.34
CA PRO A 2 13.48 -1.82 -1.47
C PRO A 2 12.07 -2.29 -1.11
N VAL A 3 11.68 -2.05 0.13
CA VAL A 3 10.39 -2.45 0.68
C VAL A 3 9.73 -1.26 1.35
N ALA A 4 8.42 -1.15 1.22
CA ALA A 4 7.64 -0.16 1.95
C ALA A 4 6.35 -0.79 2.47
N TYR A 5 5.84 -0.21 3.52
CA TYR A 5 4.52 -0.54 4.04
C TYR A 5 3.62 0.67 3.83
N VAL A 6 2.46 0.44 3.25
CA VAL A 6 1.49 1.50 2.99
C VAL A 6 0.24 1.22 3.82
N LEU A 7 -0.10 2.17 4.67
CA LEU A 7 -1.30 2.10 5.49
C LEU A 7 -2.40 2.89 4.79
N LEU A 8 -3.57 2.29 4.66
CA LEU A 8 -4.67 2.87 3.91
C LEU A 8 -5.92 2.97 4.76
N ASN A 9 -6.62 4.08 4.62
CA ASN A 9 -7.99 4.21 5.08
C ASN A 9 -8.92 4.22 3.88
N CYS A 10 -9.97 3.42 3.95
CA CYS A 10 -10.96 3.35 2.89
C CYS A 10 -12.12 4.30 3.20
N ASP A 11 -12.81 4.76 2.17
CA ASP A 11 -13.99 5.59 2.35
C ASP A 11 -15.08 4.82 3.08
N PHE A 12 -15.83 5.53 3.89
CA PHE A 12 -16.90 4.94 4.69
C PHE A 12 -17.95 4.27 3.79
N GLY A 13 -18.32 3.05 4.15
CA GLY A 13 -19.33 2.30 3.41
C GLY A 13 -18.84 1.59 2.17
N VAL A 14 -17.54 1.67 1.87
CA VAL A 14 -16.95 1.00 0.72
C VAL A 14 -16.56 -0.43 1.10
N ASP A 15 -16.73 -1.32 0.14
CA ASP A 15 -16.32 -2.72 0.29
C ASP A 15 -14.79 -2.83 0.19
N ASP A 16 -14.16 -3.16 1.30
CA ASP A 16 -12.69 -3.32 1.35
C ASP A 16 -12.19 -4.40 0.40
N GLU A 17 -13.01 -5.42 0.10
CA GLU A 17 -12.60 -6.49 -0.78
C GLU A 17 -12.28 -6.01 -2.19
N SER A 18 -13.03 -5.04 -2.70
CA SER A 18 -12.77 -4.51 -4.03
C SER A 18 -11.45 -3.77 -4.08
N ILE A 19 -11.11 -3.06 -3.02
CA ILE A 19 -9.83 -2.35 -2.93
C ILE A 19 -8.68 -3.35 -2.79
N ILE A 20 -8.85 -4.37 -1.97
CA ILE A 20 -7.85 -5.44 -1.81
C ILE A 20 -7.59 -6.12 -3.15
N TYR A 21 -8.64 -6.41 -3.91
CA TYR A 21 -8.51 -7.02 -5.21
C TYR A 21 -7.67 -6.17 -6.17
N LYS A 22 -7.95 -4.88 -6.21
CA LYS A 22 -7.20 -3.95 -7.06
C LYS A 22 -5.73 -3.86 -6.65
N LEU A 23 -5.47 -3.85 -5.35
CA LEU A 23 -4.10 -3.83 -4.85
C LEU A 23 -3.33 -5.08 -5.25
N LYS A 24 -3.98 -6.24 -5.14
CA LYS A 24 -3.34 -7.51 -5.48
C LYS A 24 -3.04 -7.67 -6.95
N GLU A 25 -3.66 -6.88 -7.81
CA GLU A 25 -3.34 -6.88 -9.23
C GLU A 25 -2.01 -6.20 -9.55
N LEU A 26 -1.50 -5.39 -8.64
CA LEU A 26 -0.23 -4.68 -8.83
C LEU A 26 0.94 -5.63 -8.57
N PRO A 27 1.86 -5.80 -9.54
CA PRO A 27 2.98 -6.76 -9.38
C PRO A 27 3.87 -6.48 -8.19
N VAL A 28 3.99 -5.21 -7.78
CA VAL A 28 4.85 -4.82 -6.66
C VAL A 28 4.23 -5.09 -5.30
N VAL A 29 2.94 -5.38 -5.23
CA VAL A 29 2.26 -5.67 -3.98
C VAL A 29 2.59 -7.10 -3.56
N VAL A 30 3.22 -7.25 -2.40
CA VAL A 30 3.62 -8.55 -1.86
C VAL A 30 2.49 -9.17 -1.04
N GLU A 31 1.85 -8.36 -0.20
CA GLU A 31 0.71 -8.82 0.60
C GLU A 31 -0.17 -7.66 1.01
N VAL A 32 -1.42 -7.96 1.28
CA VAL A 32 -2.41 -7.01 1.75
C VAL A 32 -3.09 -7.63 2.96
N ASN A 33 -3.13 -6.89 4.07
CA ASN A 33 -3.77 -7.35 5.30
C ASN A 33 -4.79 -6.33 5.78
N GLY A 34 -5.95 -6.81 6.18
CA GLY A 34 -6.89 -5.98 6.91
C GLY A 34 -6.39 -5.81 8.34
N VAL A 35 -6.47 -4.59 8.86
CA VAL A 35 -6.03 -4.29 10.21
C VAL A 35 -7.11 -3.49 10.92
N SER A 36 -7.05 -3.47 12.24
CA SER A 36 -7.95 -2.62 13.02
C SER A 36 -7.15 -1.56 13.74
N GLY A 37 -7.74 -0.38 13.89
CA GLY A 37 -7.10 0.75 14.55
C GLY A 37 -7.24 2.00 13.70
N ALA A 38 -6.18 2.81 13.61
CA ALA A 38 -6.22 4.07 12.89
C ALA A 38 -6.33 3.88 11.38
N TYR A 39 -5.97 2.72 10.86
CA TYR A 39 -6.01 2.41 9.43
C TYR A 39 -6.76 1.11 9.20
N ASP A 40 -7.24 0.92 7.96
CA ASP A 40 -8.05 -0.24 7.58
C ASP A 40 -7.24 -1.35 6.93
N LEU A 41 -6.24 -0.98 6.13
CA LEU A 41 -5.42 -1.95 5.39
C LEU A 41 -3.94 -1.65 5.56
N LEU A 42 -3.16 -2.73 5.61
CA LEU A 42 -1.70 -2.66 5.60
C LEU A 42 -1.22 -3.39 4.35
N VAL A 43 -0.50 -2.69 3.49
CA VAL A 43 0.00 -3.22 2.22
C VAL A 43 1.52 -3.24 2.23
N LYS A 44 2.10 -4.40 1.95
CA LYS A 44 3.55 -4.53 1.78
C LYS A 44 3.87 -4.48 0.30
N VAL A 45 4.75 -3.57 -0.08
CA VAL A 45 5.19 -3.42 -1.48
C VAL A 45 6.71 -3.56 -1.58
N SER A 46 7.16 -4.12 -2.69
CA SER A 46 8.57 -4.30 -2.97
C SER A 46 8.83 -4.06 -4.45
N ALA A 47 9.94 -3.42 -4.78
CA ALA A 47 10.31 -3.14 -6.15
C ALA A 47 11.82 -3.26 -6.32
N ASP A 48 12.28 -3.30 -7.57
CA ASP A 48 13.71 -3.43 -7.86
C ASP A 48 14.51 -2.21 -7.42
N THR A 49 13.91 -1.03 -7.52
CA THR A 49 14.58 0.22 -7.16
C THR A 49 13.68 1.05 -6.27
N MET A 50 14.30 1.94 -5.50
CA MET A 50 13.56 2.88 -4.66
C MET A 50 12.70 3.82 -5.50
N GLU A 51 13.20 4.22 -6.66
CA GLU A 51 12.46 5.09 -7.56
C GLU A 51 11.17 4.42 -8.03
N LYS A 52 11.25 3.16 -8.44
CA LYS A 52 10.07 2.41 -8.87
C LYS A 52 9.09 2.20 -7.73
N LEU A 53 9.60 1.96 -6.53
CA LEU A 53 8.78 1.79 -5.35
C LEU A 53 7.94 3.04 -5.07
N LYS A 54 8.60 4.21 -5.05
CA LYS A 54 7.92 5.48 -4.82
C LYS A 54 6.92 5.81 -5.93
N GLU A 55 7.30 5.54 -7.17
CA GLU A 55 6.43 5.75 -8.32
C GLU A 55 5.16 4.92 -8.22
N THR A 56 5.30 3.64 -7.89
CA THR A 56 4.15 2.76 -7.76
C THR A 56 3.19 3.23 -6.67
N ILE A 57 3.74 3.63 -5.53
CA ILE A 57 2.90 4.14 -4.44
C ILE A 57 2.15 5.39 -4.88
N SER A 58 2.83 6.33 -5.52
CA SER A 58 2.23 7.61 -5.92
C SER A 58 1.21 7.47 -7.05
N LEU A 59 1.53 6.65 -8.06
CA LEU A 59 0.75 6.59 -9.29
C LEU A 59 -0.27 5.46 -9.32
N HIS A 60 -0.04 4.39 -8.57
CA HIS A 60 -0.90 3.21 -8.66
C HIS A 60 -1.69 2.92 -7.39
N ILE A 61 -1.15 3.23 -6.24
CA ILE A 61 -1.85 2.97 -4.98
C ILE A 61 -2.70 4.16 -4.57
N ARG A 62 -2.11 5.35 -4.52
CA ARG A 62 -2.82 6.55 -4.07
C ARG A 62 -3.95 6.98 -5.01
N THR A 63 -3.95 6.48 -6.23
CA THR A 63 -4.97 6.81 -7.23
C THR A 63 -6.11 5.80 -7.30
N ILE A 64 -6.08 4.76 -6.48
CA ILE A 64 -7.20 3.82 -6.40
C ILE A 64 -8.40 4.55 -5.81
N ASP A 65 -9.55 4.40 -6.45
CA ASP A 65 -10.79 5.03 -5.98
C ASP A 65 -11.17 4.52 -4.60
N ASN A 66 -11.81 5.39 -3.83
CA ASN A 66 -12.35 5.07 -2.51
C ASN A 66 -11.30 4.89 -1.42
N ILE A 67 -10.07 5.32 -1.67
CA ILE A 67 -9.06 5.43 -0.63
C ILE A 67 -9.11 6.84 -0.07
N LYS A 68 -9.37 6.94 1.22
CA LYS A 68 -9.53 8.21 1.91
C LYS A 68 -8.18 8.85 2.26
N SER A 69 -7.25 8.04 2.77
CA SER A 69 -5.93 8.53 3.14
C SER A 69 -4.91 7.42 3.08
N THR A 70 -3.65 7.80 2.90
CA THR A 70 -2.53 6.86 2.84
C THR A 70 -1.38 7.38 3.69
N LEU A 71 -0.63 6.43 4.28
CA LEU A 71 0.62 6.73 4.97
C LEU A 71 1.64 5.70 4.51
N SER A 72 2.75 6.16 3.97
CA SER A 72 3.80 5.26 3.48
C SER A 72 4.99 5.25 4.42
N LEU A 73 5.45 4.05 4.76
CA LEU A 73 6.62 3.83 5.60
C LEU A 73 7.64 3.07 4.77
N ILE A 74 8.73 3.73 4.39
CA ILE A 74 9.77 3.10 3.59
C ILE A 74 10.80 2.49 4.52
N VAL A 75 11.09 1.21 4.32
CA VAL A 75 12.09 0.51 5.14
C VAL A 75 13.48 0.99 4.75
N ILE A 76 14.25 1.43 5.75
CA ILE A 76 15.63 1.84 5.55
C ILE A 76 16.52 0.67 5.98
N GLU A 77 17.30 0.14 5.05
CA GLU A 77 18.18 -0.97 5.32
C GLU A 77 19.39 -0.55 6.13
N GLY A 78 20.05 -1.54 6.74
CA GLY A 78 21.26 -1.31 7.51
C GLY A 78 21.01 -0.86 8.93
N GLN A 79 19.80 -0.88 9.38
CA GLN A 79 19.41 -0.55 10.75
C GLN A 79 19.47 -1.84 11.58
N GLY A 80 20.62 -2.14 12.00
CA GLY A 80 20.85 -3.37 12.71
C GLY A 80 20.53 -3.33 14.18
#